data_b3d1157529fa50b0dd27bd9a888eb00a
#
_entry.id   b3d1157529fa50b0dd27bd9a888eb00a
#
_cell.length_a   1.000
_cell.length_b   1.000
_cell.length_c   1.000
_cell.angle_alpha   90.00
_cell.angle_beta   90.00
_cell.angle_gamma   90.00
#
_symmetry.space_group_name_H-M   'P 1'
#
loop_
_entity.id
_entity.type
_entity.pdbx_description
1 polymer ?
#
loop_
_entity_poly.entity_id
_entity_poly.type
_entity_poly.pdbx_seq_one_letter_code
_entity_poly.pdbx_strand_id
1 'polypeptide(L)'
;MLLEKVELQKQEIENLDRREFTLQAALAILAGVTITVAEGCGSSYSSPSPTPTPTPTPSSGDINGSISANHGHTAVITGAEITAGNAVALDIRGTATHTHTVQISQADLTSLKNRQAVSRDSTNNSGHMHTVTFTPA
;
A
#
# COMPACT_ATOMS: atom_id res chain seq x y z
N MET A 1 -34.28 -10.90 24.04
CA MET A 1 -34.69 -9.52 24.36
C MET A 1 -33.55 -8.60 24.77
N LEU A 2 -32.65 -8.96 25.70
CA LEU A 2 -31.53 -8.07 26.10
C LEU A 2 -30.42 -7.97 25.04
N LEU A 3 -30.05 -9.06 24.36
CA LEU A 3 -29.06 -9.10 23.34
C LEU A 3 -29.45 -8.31 22.06
N GLU A 4 -30.73 -8.37 21.72
CA GLU A 4 -31.28 -7.65 20.56
C GLU A 4 -31.26 -6.12 20.75
N LYS A 5 -31.45 -5.64 21.97
CA LYS A 5 -31.31 -4.21 22.30
C LYS A 5 -29.86 -3.70 22.23
N VAL A 6 -28.88 -4.53 22.56
CA VAL A 6 -27.47 -4.16 22.52
C VAL A 6 -26.99 -4.04 21.08
N GLU A 7 -27.43 -4.92 20.17
CA GLU A 7 -27.08 -4.83 18.76
C GLU A 7 -27.69 -3.60 18.07
N LEU A 8 -28.95 -3.26 18.40
CA LEU A 8 -29.61 -2.05 17.90
C LEU A 8 -28.89 -0.77 18.36
N GLN A 9 -28.47 -0.71 19.62
CA GLN A 9 -27.73 0.44 20.14
C GLN A 9 -26.34 0.58 19.51
N LYS A 10 -25.65 -0.52 19.22
CA LYS A 10 -24.36 -0.50 18.55
C LYS A 10 -24.47 0.04 17.12
N GLN A 11 -25.50 -0.37 16.39
CA GLN A 11 -25.76 0.10 15.03
C GLN A 11 -26.15 1.58 14.99
N GLU A 12 -26.80 2.09 16.03
CA GLU A 12 -27.18 3.51 16.15
C GLU A 12 -25.96 4.39 16.43
N ILE A 13 -25.02 3.94 17.25
CA ILE A 13 -23.75 4.63 17.54
C ILE A 13 -22.86 4.71 16.29
N GLU A 14 -22.73 3.63 15.52
CA GLU A 14 -21.95 3.62 14.27
C GLU A 14 -22.54 4.54 13.19
N ASN A 15 -23.86 4.70 13.16
CA ASN A 15 -24.52 5.60 12.25
C ASN A 15 -24.39 7.09 12.64
N LEU A 16 -24.29 7.39 13.93
CA LEU A 16 -24.05 8.73 14.46
C LEU A 16 -22.63 9.23 14.10
N ASP A 17 -21.63 8.38 14.25
CA ASP A 17 -20.24 8.70 13.92
C ASP A 17 -20.05 9.06 12.42
N ARG A 18 -20.73 8.35 11.52
CA ARG A 18 -20.71 8.65 10.09
C ARG A 18 -21.40 9.96 9.73
N ARG A 19 -22.45 10.31 10.43
CA ARG A 19 -23.20 11.57 10.23
C ARG A 19 -22.43 12.77 10.75
N GLU A 20 -21.78 12.66 11.89
CA GLU A 20 -20.96 13.72 12.47
C GLU A 20 -19.73 14.02 11.60
N PHE A 21 -19.08 12.99 11.05
CA PHE A 21 -17.96 13.17 10.14
C PHE A 21 -18.35 13.90 8.85
N THR A 22 -19.52 13.62 8.27
CA THR A 22 -20.01 14.32 7.07
C THR A 22 -20.45 15.75 7.35
N LEU A 23 -21.00 16.03 8.53
CA LEU A 23 -21.37 17.39 8.94
C LEU A 23 -20.17 18.27 9.24
N GLN A 24 -19.12 17.76 9.87
CA GLN A 24 -17.89 18.50 10.10
C GLN A 24 -17.12 18.79 8.80
N ALA A 25 -17.10 17.85 7.86
CA ALA A 25 -16.52 18.08 6.54
C ALA A 25 -17.28 19.15 5.74
N ALA A 26 -18.60 19.21 5.84
CA ALA A 26 -19.42 20.23 5.19
C ALA A 26 -19.26 21.62 5.83
N LEU A 27 -19.06 21.72 7.15
CA LEU A 27 -18.85 22.98 7.85
C LEU A 27 -17.47 23.58 7.60
N ALA A 28 -16.46 22.77 7.33
CA ALA A 28 -15.11 23.22 6.99
C ALA A 28 -15.06 23.91 5.60
N ILE A 29 -15.96 23.57 4.70
CA ILE A 29 -16.07 24.18 3.36
C ILE A 29 -16.79 25.54 3.41
N LEU A 30 -17.66 25.78 4.41
CA LEU A 30 -18.41 27.02 4.58
C LEU A 30 -17.66 28.11 5.37
N ALA A 31 -16.58 27.77 6.08
CA ALA A 31 -15.71 28.74 6.75
C ALA A 31 -14.69 29.29 5.75
N GLY A 32 -15.14 30.13 4.88
CA GLY A 32 -14.47 31.07 3.99
C GLY A 32 -12.93 31.03 3.93
N VAL A 33 -12.35 30.06 3.23
CA VAL A 33 -11.04 30.24 2.64
C VAL A 33 -11.23 31.00 1.34
N THR A 34 -11.11 32.31 1.39
CA THR A 34 -10.93 33.15 0.20
C THR A 34 -9.58 32.83 -0.40
N ILE A 35 -9.52 31.93 -1.39
CA ILE A 35 -8.33 31.75 -2.21
C ILE A 35 -8.28 32.95 -3.15
N THR A 36 -7.44 33.95 -2.84
CA THR A 36 -7.06 34.98 -3.80
C THR A 36 -6.15 34.35 -4.85
N VAL A 37 -6.71 34.01 -5.99
CA VAL A 37 -5.91 33.71 -7.20
C VAL A 37 -5.31 35.03 -7.68
N ALA A 38 -4.05 35.26 -7.36
CA ALA A 38 -3.25 36.26 -8.03
C ALA A 38 -3.02 35.74 -9.48
N GLU A 39 -3.64 36.40 -10.46
CA GLU A 39 -3.30 36.21 -11.86
C GLU A 39 -1.87 36.67 -12.11
N GLY A 40 -0.92 35.76 -11.99
CA GLY A 40 0.49 35.93 -12.35
C GLY A 40 0.77 35.22 -13.65
N CYS A 41 1.16 36.00 -14.64
CA CYS A 41 1.58 35.59 -15.99
C CYS A 41 2.44 34.34 -16.05
N GLY A 42 2.10 33.46 -16.98
CA GLY A 42 2.91 32.57 -17.77
C GLY A 42 4.27 32.13 -17.22
N SER A 43 4.28 31.01 -16.50
CA SER A 43 5.46 30.17 -16.38
C SER A 43 5.03 28.74 -16.69
N SER A 44 5.59 28.19 -17.76
CA SER A 44 5.46 26.79 -18.11
C SER A 44 5.99 25.97 -16.94
N TYR A 45 5.11 25.54 -16.05
CA TYR A 45 5.48 24.54 -15.03
C TYR A 45 5.68 23.22 -15.75
N SER A 46 6.92 22.91 -16.09
CA SER A 46 7.32 21.53 -16.31
C SER A 46 6.98 20.78 -15.04
N SER A 47 5.95 19.94 -15.09
CA SER A 47 5.62 19.02 -14.01
C SER A 47 6.91 18.28 -13.64
N PRO A 48 7.40 18.34 -12.40
CA PRO A 48 8.59 17.60 -12.03
C PRO A 48 8.29 16.13 -12.33
N SER A 49 9.11 15.54 -13.19
CA SER A 49 9.08 14.09 -13.41
C SER A 49 9.20 13.42 -12.05
N PRO A 50 8.35 12.45 -11.70
CA PRO A 50 8.44 11.78 -10.41
C PRO A 50 9.86 11.25 -10.27
N THR A 51 10.59 11.76 -9.28
CA THR A 51 11.91 11.23 -8.93
C THR A 51 11.75 9.74 -8.68
N PRO A 52 12.50 8.86 -9.35
CA PRO A 52 12.42 7.44 -9.09
C PRO A 52 12.69 7.22 -7.60
N THR A 53 11.74 6.58 -6.92
CA THR A 53 11.93 6.16 -5.54
C THR A 53 13.17 5.27 -5.51
N PRO A 54 14.19 5.57 -4.68
CA PRO A 54 15.40 4.76 -4.65
C PRO A 54 15.00 3.32 -4.32
N THR A 55 15.45 2.39 -5.15
CA THR A 55 15.35 0.96 -4.86
C THR A 55 16.06 0.72 -3.52
N PRO A 56 15.39 0.16 -2.51
CA PRO A 56 16.03 -0.08 -1.22
C PRO A 56 17.25 -0.97 -1.44
N THR A 57 18.40 -0.55 -0.92
CA THR A 57 19.60 -1.40 -0.88
C THR A 57 19.33 -2.53 0.10
N PRO A 58 19.46 -3.82 -0.30
CA PRO A 58 19.22 -4.94 0.60
C PRO A 58 20.11 -4.82 1.84
N SER A 59 19.51 -4.91 3.03
CA SER A 59 20.22 -4.98 4.31
C SER A 59 20.28 -6.44 4.80
N SER A 60 21.13 -6.69 5.79
CA SER A 60 21.20 -8.02 6.41
C SER A 60 19.83 -8.39 7.02
N GLY A 61 19.23 -9.49 6.56
CA GLY A 61 17.92 -9.96 6.95
C GLY A 61 16.81 -9.70 5.91
N ASP A 62 17.10 -8.96 4.84
CA ASP A 62 16.18 -8.78 3.72
C ASP A 62 16.13 -10.06 2.85
N ILE A 63 14.93 -10.35 2.34
CA ILE A 63 14.72 -11.49 1.43
C ILE A 63 14.36 -10.96 0.05
N ASN A 64 15.21 -11.24 -0.94
CA ASN A 64 14.95 -10.91 -2.33
C ASN A 64 14.04 -11.97 -2.96
N GLY A 65 12.99 -11.52 -3.64
CA GLY A 65 12.07 -12.36 -4.39
C GLY A 65 12.60 -12.65 -5.81
N SER A 66 12.53 -13.91 -6.21
CA SER A 66 12.71 -14.32 -7.60
C SER A 66 11.40 -14.13 -8.35
N ILE A 67 11.41 -13.38 -9.45
CA ILE A 67 10.22 -12.99 -10.22
C ILE A 67 10.21 -13.73 -11.56
N SER A 68 9.09 -14.41 -11.86
CA SER A 68 8.90 -15.12 -13.14
C SER A 68 8.81 -14.11 -14.29
N ALA A 69 9.41 -14.44 -15.45
CA ALA A 69 9.38 -13.59 -16.65
C ALA A 69 9.71 -12.11 -16.35
N ASN A 70 10.70 -11.86 -15.48
CA ASN A 70 11.05 -10.53 -14.99
C ASN A 70 11.58 -9.64 -16.12
N HIS A 71 11.13 -8.39 -16.18
CA HIS A 71 11.55 -7.38 -17.13
C HIS A 71 11.86 -6.03 -16.44
N GLY A 72 12.47 -6.09 -15.27
CA GLY A 72 12.91 -4.92 -14.50
C GLY A 72 12.22 -4.73 -13.16
N HIS A 73 11.34 -5.65 -12.74
CA HIS A 73 10.73 -5.62 -11.41
C HIS A 73 11.71 -6.06 -10.34
N THR A 74 11.54 -5.52 -9.13
CA THR A 74 12.33 -5.89 -7.93
C THR A 74 11.38 -6.15 -6.78
N ALA A 75 11.53 -7.28 -6.12
CA ALA A 75 10.76 -7.67 -4.96
C ALA A 75 11.70 -7.87 -3.76
N VAL A 76 11.51 -7.10 -2.70
CA VAL A 76 12.31 -7.22 -1.47
C VAL A 76 11.38 -7.16 -0.27
N ILE A 77 11.41 -8.18 0.58
CA ILE A 77 10.80 -8.12 1.91
C ILE A 77 11.92 -7.78 2.89
N THR A 78 11.79 -6.66 3.59
CA THR A 78 12.80 -6.19 4.52
C THR A 78 12.82 -7.01 5.81
N GLY A 79 13.98 -7.11 6.45
CA GLY A 79 14.11 -7.75 7.76
C GLY A 79 13.21 -7.11 8.83
N ALA A 80 12.92 -5.82 8.70
CA ALA A 80 12.00 -5.11 9.58
C ALA A 80 10.55 -5.59 9.39
N GLU A 81 10.07 -5.77 8.15
CA GLU A 81 8.73 -6.30 7.84
C GLU A 81 8.59 -7.74 8.32
N ILE A 82 9.64 -8.56 8.11
CA ILE A 82 9.68 -9.92 8.62
C ILE A 82 9.57 -9.93 10.15
N THR A 83 10.30 -9.04 10.82
CA THR A 83 10.28 -8.94 12.29
C THR A 83 8.93 -8.48 12.80
N ALA A 84 8.35 -7.45 12.19
CA ALA A 84 7.03 -6.93 12.55
C ALA A 84 5.92 -7.97 12.36
N GLY A 85 6.02 -8.82 11.33
CA GLY A 85 5.09 -9.92 11.10
C GLY A 85 3.68 -9.48 10.67
N ASN A 86 3.49 -8.22 10.27
CA ASN A 86 2.22 -7.71 9.75
C ASN A 86 2.14 -7.97 8.25
N ALA A 87 0.92 -8.20 7.73
CA ALA A 87 0.71 -8.34 6.29
C ALA A 87 1.24 -7.12 5.52
N VAL A 88 1.86 -7.35 4.36
CA VAL A 88 2.50 -6.32 3.52
C VAL A 88 1.93 -6.36 2.11
N ALA A 89 1.62 -5.20 1.55
CA ALA A 89 1.34 -5.03 0.13
C ALA A 89 2.63 -4.50 -0.53
N LEU A 90 3.37 -5.39 -1.18
CA LEU A 90 4.66 -5.09 -1.75
C LEU A 90 4.52 -4.58 -3.18
N ASP A 91 4.93 -3.34 -3.43
CA ASP A 91 5.09 -2.80 -4.79
C ASP A 91 6.40 -3.29 -5.38
N ILE A 92 6.32 -3.96 -6.53
CA ILE A 92 7.49 -4.57 -7.18
C ILE A 92 7.91 -3.83 -8.47
N ARG A 93 7.71 -2.54 -8.55
CA ARG A 93 8.01 -1.75 -9.74
C ARG A 93 9.47 -1.90 -10.23
N GLY A 94 10.45 -1.71 -9.34
CA GLY A 94 11.85 -1.69 -9.73
C GLY A 94 12.15 -0.65 -10.82
N THR A 95 12.80 -1.05 -11.90
CA THR A 95 13.07 -0.23 -13.10
C THR A 95 12.04 -0.38 -14.22
N ALA A 96 11.00 -1.21 -14.01
CA ALA A 96 9.95 -1.41 -14.99
C ALA A 96 9.09 -0.14 -15.19
N THR A 97 8.46 0.00 -16.34
CA THR A 97 7.61 1.15 -16.69
C THR A 97 6.24 1.12 -16.01
N HIS A 98 5.85 -0.01 -15.46
CA HIS A 98 4.59 -0.24 -14.73
C HIS A 98 4.86 -0.96 -13.42
N THR A 99 3.87 -1.00 -12.54
CA THR A 99 4.00 -1.65 -11.24
C THR A 99 3.04 -2.82 -11.09
N HIS A 100 3.41 -3.78 -10.25
CA HIS A 100 2.52 -4.81 -9.73
C HIS A 100 2.58 -4.81 -8.21
N THR A 101 1.54 -5.32 -7.57
CA THR A 101 1.50 -5.49 -6.12
C THR A 101 1.44 -6.96 -5.77
N VAL A 102 2.27 -7.39 -4.83
CA VAL A 102 2.26 -8.75 -4.26
C VAL A 102 1.76 -8.66 -2.83
N GLN A 103 0.71 -9.41 -2.51
CA GLN A 103 0.17 -9.48 -1.17
C GLN A 103 0.89 -10.56 -0.36
N ILE A 104 1.61 -10.15 0.68
CA ILE A 104 2.29 -11.03 1.62
C ILE A 104 1.49 -11.05 2.92
N SER A 105 0.93 -12.19 3.27
CA SER A 105 0.15 -12.36 4.49
C SER A 105 1.04 -12.51 5.73
N GLN A 106 0.46 -12.34 6.91
CA GLN A 106 1.12 -12.63 8.17
C GLN A 106 1.59 -14.10 8.26
N ALA A 107 0.82 -15.05 7.70
CA ALA A 107 1.20 -16.46 7.64
C ALA A 107 2.42 -16.67 6.74
N ASP A 108 2.55 -15.92 5.64
CA ASP A 108 3.70 -15.96 4.75
C ASP A 108 4.97 -15.48 5.47
N LEU A 109 4.88 -14.35 6.18
CA LEU A 109 6.00 -13.84 6.97
C LEU A 109 6.41 -14.82 8.08
N THR A 110 5.45 -15.53 8.68
CA THR A 110 5.74 -16.60 9.65
C THR A 110 6.47 -17.76 8.99
N SER A 111 6.07 -18.15 7.77
CA SER A 111 6.75 -19.20 6.99
C SER A 111 8.18 -18.79 6.65
N LEU A 112 8.40 -17.56 6.21
CA LEU A 112 9.73 -17.01 5.92
C LEU A 112 10.64 -16.98 7.17
N LYS A 113 10.09 -16.62 8.35
CA LYS A 113 10.81 -16.72 9.65
C LYS A 113 11.23 -18.15 9.95
N ASN A 114 10.42 -19.13 9.57
CA ASN A 114 10.69 -20.56 9.76
C ASN A 114 11.54 -21.15 8.63
N ARG A 115 12.17 -20.30 7.80
CA ARG A 115 13.00 -20.67 6.65
C ARG A 115 12.27 -21.50 5.59
N GLN A 116 10.95 -21.28 5.45
CA GLN A 116 10.14 -21.89 4.41
C GLN A 116 9.97 -20.91 3.27
N ALA A 117 10.16 -21.36 2.03
CA ALA A 117 9.92 -20.53 0.85
C ALA A 117 8.44 -20.22 0.68
N VAL A 118 8.15 -19.01 0.22
CA VAL A 118 6.80 -18.52 -0.06
C VAL A 118 6.72 -18.06 -1.50
N SER A 119 5.67 -18.48 -2.22
CA SER A 119 5.39 -18.04 -3.59
C SER A 119 4.02 -17.37 -3.66
N ARG A 120 3.93 -16.20 -4.30
CA ARG A 120 2.71 -15.42 -4.47
C ARG A 120 2.65 -14.80 -5.86
N ASP A 121 1.44 -14.74 -6.39
CA ASP A 121 1.20 -14.03 -7.64
C ASP A 121 0.97 -12.53 -7.38
N SER A 122 1.43 -11.73 -8.32
CA SER A 122 1.19 -10.29 -8.33
C SER A 122 -0.20 -9.96 -8.87
N THR A 123 -0.63 -8.73 -8.68
CA THR A 123 -1.76 -8.17 -9.42
C THR A 123 -1.50 -8.21 -10.92
N ASN A 124 -2.58 -8.32 -11.71
CA ASN A 124 -2.49 -8.13 -13.16
C ASN A 124 -2.36 -6.62 -13.44
N ASN A 125 -1.37 -6.26 -14.23
CA ASN A 125 -1.20 -4.92 -14.80
C ASN A 125 -0.60 -5.03 -16.19
N SER A 126 -0.98 -4.15 -17.11
CA SER A 126 -0.51 -4.16 -18.49
C SER A 126 -0.72 -5.52 -19.21
N GLY A 127 -1.78 -6.27 -18.82
CA GLY A 127 -2.15 -7.52 -19.44
C GLY A 127 -1.38 -8.76 -18.98
N HIS A 128 -0.56 -8.66 -17.93
CA HIS A 128 0.19 -9.78 -17.39
C HIS A 128 0.34 -9.73 -15.86
N MET A 129 0.85 -10.81 -15.29
CA MET A 129 1.15 -10.99 -13.87
C MET A 129 2.47 -11.75 -13.72
N HIS A 130 3.04 -11.70 -12.55
CA HIS A 130 4.27 -12.41 -12.18
C HIS A 130 4.03 -13.29 -10.96
N THR A 131 4.65 -14.45 -10.94
CA THR A 131 4.81 -15.23 -9.71
C THR A 131 6.13 -14.82 -9.05
N VAL A 132 6.07 -14.44 -7.77
CA VAL A 132 7.23 -14.03 -6.98
C VAL A 132 7.49 -15.07 -5.90
N THR A 133 8.70 -15.62 -5.86
CA THR A 133 9.12 -16.60 -4.88
C THR A 133 10.20 -16.04 -3.97
N PHE A 134 9.94 -16.01 -2.68
CA PHE A 134 10.87 -15.59 -1.63
C PHE A 134 11.45 -16.83 -0.97
N THR A 135 12.78 -16.97 -1.00
CA THR A 135 13.51 -18.09 -0.39
C THR A 135 14.47 -17.55 0.66
N PRO A 136 14.22 -17.81 1.95
CA PRO A 136 15.14 -17.44 3.01
C PRO A 136 16.46 -18.20 2.90
N ALA A 137 17.56 -17.55 3.30
CA ALA A 137 18.89 -18.16 3.35
C ALA A 137 19.06 -19.12 4.56
#